data_bb30901fee2ceb55a80fc88a11325f77
#
_entry.id   bb30901fee2ceb55a80fc88a11325f77
#
_cell.length_a   1.000
_cell.length_b   1.000
_cell.length_c   1.000
_cell.angle_alpha   90.00
_cell.angle_beta   90.00
_cell.angle_gamma   90.00
#
_symmetry.space_group_name_H-M   'P 1'
#
loop_
_entity.id
_entity.type
_entity.pdbx_description
1 polymer ?
#
loop_
_entity_poly.entity_id
_entity_poly.type
_entity_poly.pdbx_seq_one_letter_code
_entity_poly.pdbx_strand_id
1 'polypeptide(L)'
;MQKELTNKKRVSPYVSAFIGALITLVGGFFLTYNYVQGQKEKAYDYMASTFYDGQYVENLNVNIVEKEEEKEEIKPTEFTGEVRNDYIGYLTIPKINLTKGFLDYRSTENNVDKNILVVSGSNYPDTKKGNFIIAGHSGTGWNSFFNDLYKLESGDKVYISYQNKKYEYEITNIYTQPKTGKIAIYRD
;
A
#
# COMPACT_ATOMS: atom_id res chain seq x y z
N MET A 1 -35.26 -50.03 -32.53
CA MET A 1 -34.30 -48.91 -32.46
C MET A 1 -35.09 -47.65 -32.11
N GLN A 2 -35.28 -47.38 -30.79
CA GLN A 2 -36.08 -46.26 -30.28
C GLN A 2 -35.15 -45.05 -30.11
N LYS A 3 -35.49 -43.95 -30.77
CA LYS A 3 -34.86 -42.64 -30.57
C LYS A 3 -35.43 -42.03 -29.29
N GLU A 4 -34.64 -41.97 -28.21
CA GLU A 4 -34.93 -41.13 -27.05
C GLU A 4 -34.85 -39.65 -27.47
N LEU A 5 -36.00 -39.00 -27.54
CA LEU A 5 -36.09 -37.56 -27.70
C LEU A 5 -35.81 -36.93 -26.33
N THR A 6 -34.57 -36.46 -26.14
CA THR A 6 -34.23 -35.64 -24.97
C THR A 6 -35.02 -34.34 -25.00
N ASN A 7 -36.03 -34.25 -24.17
CA ASN A 7 -36.87 -33.06 -23.99
C ASN A 7 -36.08 -31.99 -23.25
N LYS A 8 -35.31 -31.21 -23.99
CA LYS A 8 -34.53 -30.08 -23.46
C LYS A 8 -35.50 -28.97 -23.08
N LYS A 9 -35.92 -28.90 -21.80
CA LYS A 9 -36.73 -27.78 -21.28
C LYS A 9 -36.05 -26.48 -21.58
N ARG A 10 -36.61 -25.66 -22.48
CA ARG A 10 -36.12 -24.30 -22.78
C ARG A 10 -36.38 -23.41 -21.56
N VAL A 11 -35.33 -22.83 -21.00
CA VAL A 11 -35.45 -21.84 -19.92
C VAL A 11 -36.19 -20.63 -20.47
N SER A 12 -37.13 -20.07 -19.72
CA SER A 12 -37.90 -18.89 -20.11
C SER A 12 -36.92 -17.71 -20.37
N PRO A 13 -37.11 -16.91 -21.41
CA PRO A 13 -36.27 -15.76 -21.71
C PRO A 13 -36.22 -14.73 -20.56
N TYR A 14 -37.28 -14.65 -19.77
CA TYR A 14 -37.30 -13.78 -18.58
C TYR A 14 -36.37 -14.30 -17.47
N VAL A 15 -36.28 -15.62 -17.30
CA VAL A 15 -35.38 -16.25 -16.30
C VAL A 15 -33.93 -16.03 -16.72
N SER A 16 -33.58 -16.19 -18.00
CA SER A 16 -32.23 -15.94 -18.48
C SER A 16 -31.83 -14.44 -18.39
N ALA A 17 -32.75 -13.51 -18.68
CA ALA A 17 -32.54 -12.09 -18.51
C ALA A 17 -32.32 -11.72 -17.02
N PHE A 18 -33.13 -12.30 -16.12
CA PHE A 18 -32.97 -12.07 -14.68
C PHE A 18 -31.62 -12.58 -14.16
N ILE A 19 -31.19 -13.77 -14.57
CA ILE A 19 -29.89 -14.34 -14.21
C ILE A 19 -28.76 -13.45 -14.75
N GLY A 20 -28.86 -12.97 -15.99
CA GLY A 20 -27.88 -12.04 -16.57
C GLY A 20 -27.78 -10.74 -15.79
N ALA A 21 -28.90 -10.12 -15.42
CA ALA A 21 -28.92 -8.92 -14.60
C ALA A 21 -28.32 -9.15 -13.21
N LEU A 22 -28.61 -10.29 -12.57
CA LEU A 22 -28.05 -10.66 -11.27
C LEU A 22 -26.52 -10.81 -11.34
N ILE A 23 -25.99 -11.48 -12.36
CA ILE A 23 -24.54 -11.65 -12.56
C ILE A 23 -23.87 -10.29 -12.76
N THR A 24 -24.49 -9.38 -13.53
CA THR A 24 -23.95 -8.04 -13.76
C THR A 24 -23.91 -7.22 -12.45
N LEU A 25 -24.97 -7.28 -11.64
CA LEU A 25 -25.01 -6.60 -10.34
C LEU A 25 -23.95 -7.13 -9.37
N VAL A 26 -23.82 -8.47 -9.28
CA VAL A 26 -22.81 -9.11 -8.41
C VAL A 26 -21.40 -8.76 -8.90
N GLY A 27 -21.14 -8.83 -10.21
CA GLY A 27 -19.85 -8.44 -10.79
C GLY A 27 -19.51 -6.98 -10.54
N GLY A 28 -20.47 -6.07 -10.75
CA GLY A 28 -20.33 -4.65 -10.45
C GLY A 28 -20.04 -4.39 -8.96
N PHE A 29 -20.74 -5.10 -8.07
CA PHE A 29 -20.48 -5.01 -6.62
C PHE A 29 -19.05 -5.42 -6.26
N PHE A 30 -18.52 -6.51 -6.80
CA PHE A 30 -17.15 -6.94 -6.51
C PHE A 30 -16.11 -5.93 -7.02
N LEU A 31 -16.31 -5.35 -8.19
CA LEU A 31 -15.40 -4.33 -8.73
C LEU A 31 -15.38 -3.06 -7.86
N THR A 32 -16.56 -2.58 -7.46
CA THR A 32 -16.66 -1.38 -6.61
C THR A 32 -16.16 -1.66 -5.19
N TYR A 33 -16.41 -2.83 -4.63
CA TYR A 33 -15.95 -3.24 -3.31
C TYR A 33 -14.41 -3.21 -3.22
N ASN A 34 -13.71 -3.86 -4.17
CA ASN A 34 -12.25 -3.87 -4.20
C ASN A 34 -11.66 -2.47 -4.35
N TYR A 35 -12.27 -1.61 -5.17
CA TYR A 35 -11.86 -0.22 -5.32
C TYR A 35 -11.99 0.56 -4.00
N VAL A 36 -13.16 0.43 -3.34
CA VAL A 36 -13.42 1.12 -2.06
C VAL A 36 -12.48 0.64 -0.97
N GLN A 37 -12.19 -0.66 -0.88
CA GLN A 37 -11.24 -1.20 0.10
C GLN A 37 -9.83 -0.64 -0.14
N GLY A 38 -9.38 -0.58 -1.38
CA GLY A 38 -8.08 0.01 -1.72
C GLY A 38 -7.96 1.50 -1.36
N GLN A 39 -9.05 2.28 -1.51
CA GLN A 39 -9.07 3.70 -1.09
C GLN A 39 -9.07 3.85 0.43
N LYS A 40 -9.81 3.01 1.16
CA LYS A 40 -9.80 2.99 2.62
C LYS A 40 -8.40 2.71 3.16
N GLU A 41 -7.72 1.68 2.63
CA GLU A 41 -6.38 1.31 3.07
C GLU A 41 -5.39 2.47 2.87
N LYS A 42 -5.42 3.13 1.70
CA LYS A 42 -4.60 4.32 1.46
C LYS A 42 -4.86 5.46 2.45
N ALA A 43 -6.15 5.70 2.77
CA ALA A 43 -6.52 6.72 3.73
C ALA A 43 -6.04 6.37 5.15
N TYR A 44 -6.11 5.09 5.53
CA TYR A 44 -5.62 4.61 6.83
C TYR A 44 -4.11 4.74 6.96
N ASP A 45 -3.35 4.28 5.96
CA ASP A 45 -1.89 4.40 5.96
C ASP A 45 -1.45 5.87 6.01
N TYR A 46 -2.12 6.75 5.28
CA TYR A 46 -1.84 8.19 5.30
C TYR A 46 -2.10 8.80 6.68
N MET A 47 -3.27 8.53 7.28
CA MET A 47 -3.58 9.03 8.63
C MET A 47 -2.63 8.47 9.67
N ALA A 48 -2.38 7.17 9.66
CA ALA A 48 -1.48 6.54 10.61
C ALA A 48 -0.04 7.06 10.49
N SER A 49 0.45 7.34 9.28
CA SER A 49 1.77 7.97 9.09
C SER A 49 1.82 9.39 9.63
N THR A 50 0.73 10.15 9.51
CA THR A 50 0.64 11.52 10.05
C THR A 50 0.67 11.50 11.58
N PHE A 51 -0.03 10.55 12.22
CA PHE A 51 0.06 10.36 13.67
C PHE A 51 1.45 9.92 14.11
N TYR A 52 2.08 9.01 13.38
CA TYR A 52 3.44 8.56 13.65
C TYR A 52 4.44 9.73 13.57
N ASP A 53 4.36 10.56 12.54
CA ASP A 53 5.18 11.75 12.39
C ASP A 53 4.83 12.84 13.44
N GLY A 54 3.55 12.94 13.85
CA GLY A 54 3.07 13.86 14.89
C GLY A 54 3.60 13.52 16.28
N GLN A 55 3.66 12.25 16.66
CA GLN A 55 4.29 11.81 17.91
C GLN A 55 5.78 12.16 17.99
N TYR A 56 6.45 12.24 16.84
CA TYR A 56 7.84 12.68 16.75
C TYR A 56 8.00 14.14 17.16
N VAL A 57 7.09 15.03 16.76
CA VAL A 57 7.15 16.47 17.07
C VAL A 57 6.89 16.72 18.56
N GLU A 58 6.00 15.97 19.18
CA GLU A 58 5.65 16.12 20.61
C GLU A 58 6.80 15.68 21.53
N ASN A 59 7.60 14.71 21.12
CA ASN A 59 8.77 14.23 21.88
C ASN A 59 10.04 15.07 21.72
N LEU A 60 10.07 15.95 20.72
CA LEU A 60 11.12 16.94 20.56
C LEU A 60 10.70 18.25 21.24
N ASN A 61 10.88 18.41 22.53
CA ASN A 61 10.72 19.70 23.23
C ASN A 61 11.58 20.80 22.56
N VAL A 62 11.22 21.21 21.34
CA VAL A 62 11.81 22.29 20.61
C VAL A 62 10.96 23.53 20.82
N ASN A 63 11.50 24.53 21.46
CA ASN A 63 10.97 25.89 21.45
C ASN A 63 10.89 26.39 20.00
N ILE A 64 9.78 26.14 19.34
CA ILE A 64 9.48 26.71 18.02
C ILE A 64 8.83 28.06 18.29
N VAL A 65 9.54 29.12 17.90
CA VAL A 65 8.97 30.47 17.76
C VAL A 65 7.81 30.37 16.78
N GLU A 66 6.61 30.62 17.28
CA GLU A 66 5.37 30.65 16.52
C GLU A 66 5.48 31.63 15.35
N LYS A 67 5.36 31.09 14.12
CA LYS A 67 4.93 31.85 12.98
C LYS A 67 3.50 31.47 12.72
N GLU A 68 2.58 32.38 13.04
CA GLU A 68 1.15 32.23 12.79
C GLU A 68 0.92 32.04 11.27
N GLU A 69 0.54 30.83 10.87
CA GLU A 69 -0.22 30.56 9.66
C GLU A 69 -1.57 29.98 10.08
N GLU A 70 -2.62 30.63 9.58
CA GLU A 70 -4.03 30.39 9.82
C GLU A 70 -4.38 28.88 9.62
N LYS A 71 -4.60 28.17 10.72
CA LYS A 71 -5.08 26.77 10.70
C LYS A 71 -6.58 26.77 10.59
N GLU A 72 -7.12 26.29 9.46
CA GLU A 72 -8.48 25.76 9.44
C GLU A 72 -8.60 24.64 10.48
N GLU A 73 -9.47 24.83 11.45
CA GLU A 73 -9.77 23.91 12.52
C GLU A 73 -10.51 22.68 11.98
N ILE A 74 -9.75 21.65 11.56
CA ILE A 74 -10.32 20.35 11.20
C ILE A 74 -10.70 19.66 12.50
N LYS A 75 -12.01 19.65 12.84
CA LYS A 75 -12.53 18.86 13.95
C LYS A 75 -12.14 17.41 13.78
N PRO A 76 -11.51 16.77 14.79
CA PRO A 76 -11.16 15.36 14.70
C PRO A 76 -12.44 14.54 14.58
N THR A 77 -12.65 13.92 13.43
CA THR A 77 -13.67 12.88 13.27
C THR A 77 -13.17 11.65 14.04
N GLU A 78 -13.94 11.16 14.98
CA GLU A 78 -13.61 9.94 15.73
C GLU A 78 -13.34 8.80 14.74
N PHE A 79 -12.09 8.36 14.70
CA PHE A 79 -11.63 7.30 13.82
C PHE A 79 -11.92 5.95 14.50
N THR A 80 -12.92 5.22 14.00
CA THR A 80 -13.31 3.89 14.47
C THR A 80 -12.69 2.74 13.65
N GLY A 81 -11.63 3.01 12.88
CA GLY A 81 -10.92 1.99 12.12
C GLY A 81 -9.83 1.28 12.95
N GLU A 82 -9.62 0.00 12.70
CA GLU A 82 -8.49 -0.72 13.28
C GLU A 82 -7.18 -0.17 12.67
N VAL A 83 -6.46 0.65 13.43
CA VAL A 83 -5.09 1.03 13.10
C VAL A 83 -4.22 -0.21 13.33
N ARG A 84 -3.48 -0.64 12.29
CA ARG A 84 -2.47 -1.69 12.48
C ARG A 84 -1.35 -1.16 13.36
N ASN A 85 -1.38 -1.53 14.64
CA ASN A 85 -0.39 -1.13 15.63
C ASN A 85 0.93 -1.93 15.53
N ASP A 86 1.06 -2.82 14.54
CA ASP A 86 2.22 -3.68 14.33
C ASP A 86 3.25 -3.11 13.33
N TYR A 87 2.94 -1.98 12.68
CA TYR A 87 3.90 -1.29 11.81
C TYR A 87 5.01 -0.64 12.64
N ILE A 88 6.25 -0.88 12.21
CA ILE A 88 7.44 -0.30 12.84
C ILE A 88 7.91 0.99 12.17
N GLY A 89 7.34 1.34 11.03
CA GLY A 89 7.63 2.56 10.28
C GLY A 89 6.81 2.68 9.01
N TYR A 90 7.03 3.79 8.27
CA TYR A 90 6.29 4.13 7.06
C TYR A 90 7.25 4.53 5.93
N LEU A 91 6.97 4.02 4.74
CA LEU A 91 7.53 4.47 3.47
C LEU A 91 6.58 5.51 2.86
N THR A 92 7.12 6.68 2.49
CA THR A 92 6.37 7.73 1.78
C THR A 92 7.11 8.14 0.53
N ILE A 93 6.44 8.08 -0.62
CA ILE A 93 6.95 8.55 -1.92
C ILE A 93 5.94 9.55 -2.50
N PRO A 94 6.12 10.86 -2.28
CA PRO A 94 5.12 11.88 -2.60
C PRO A 94 4.74 11.93 -4.08
N LYS A 95 5.72 11.81 -4.99
CA LYS A 95 5.51 11.92 -6.44
C LYS A 95 4.47 10.91 -6.98
N ILE A 96 4.36 9.75 -6.34
CA ILE A 96 3.39 8.70 -6.73
C ILE A 96 2.26 8.56 -5.71
N ASN A 97 2.17 9.50 -4.75
CA ASN A 97 1.15 9.48 -3.69
C ASN A 97 1.09 8.13 -2.95
N LEU A 98 2.26 7.56 -2.66
CA LEU A 98 2.41 6.32 -1.90
C LEU A 98 2.78 6.63 -0.47
N THR A 99 1.97 6.18 0.47
CA THR A 99 2.31 6.05 1.89
C THR A 99 1.92 4.65 2.32
N LYS A 100 2.87 3.89 2.89
CA LYS A 100 2.64 2.51 3.28
C LYS A 100 3.45 2.13 4.51
N GLY A 101 2.76 1.59 5.53
CA GLY A 101 3.42 1.03 6.71
C GLY A 101 4.17 -0.26 6.37
N PHE A 102 5.27 -0.52 7.08
CA PHE A 102 6.04 -1.75 6.96
C PHE A 102 6.28 -2.42 8.32
N LEU A 103 6.43 -3.74 8.25
CA LEU A 103 6.63 -4.61 9.40
C LEU A 103 8.12 -4.96 9.57
N ASP A 104 8.48 -5.43 10.77
CA ASP A 104 9.81 -6.02 10.99
C ASP A 104 10.01 -7.22 10.06
N TYR A 105 11.23 -7.36 9.50
CA TYR A 105 11.53 -8.46 8.58
C TYR A 105 11.37 -9.85 9.21
N ARG A 106 11.36 -9.95 10.55
CA ARG A 106 11.15 -11.20 11.31
C ARG A 106 9.68 -11.50 11.56
N SER A 107 8.79 -10.55 11.32
CA SER A 107 7.35 -10.77 11.50
C SER A 107 6.82 -11.79 10.51
N THR A 108 5.96 -12.71 10.97
CA THR A 108 5.25 -13.67 10.11
C THR A 108 4.28 -12.98 9.16
N GLU A 109 3.85 -11.75 9.49
CA GLU A 109 2.97 -10.93 8.67
C GLU A 109 3.74 -10.08 7.63
N ASN A 110 5.09 -10.04 7.69
CA ASN A 110 5.94 -9.38 6.71
C ASN A 110 5.97 -10.18 5.40
N ASN A 111 4.92 -10.06 4.61
CA ASN A 111 4.65 -10.85 3.43
C ASN A 111 4.24 -9.94 2.26
N VAL A 112 4.89 -10.10 1.11
CA VAL A 112 4.64 -9.30 -0.10
C VAL A 112 3.22 -9.46 -0.64
N ASP A 113 2.56 -10.58 -0.39
CA ASP A 113 1.17 -10.80 -0.82
C ASP A 113 0.16 -9.97 -0.01
N LYS A 114 0.54 -9.52 1.18
CA LYS A 114 -0.32 -8.76 2.08
C LYS A 114 0.06 -7.28 2.16
N ASN A 115 1.36 -6.97 2.02
CA ASN A 115 1.91 -5.63 2.24
C ASN A 115 3.20 -5.43 1.46
N ILE A 116 3.87 -4.29 1.64
CA ILE A 116 5.28 -4.15 1.28
C ILE A 116 6.12 -5.00 2.26
N LEU A 117 7.12 -5.67 1.73
CA LEU A 117 7.97 -6.61 2.45
C LEU A 117 9.33 -5.96 2.73
N VAL A 118 9.77 -5.94 4.00
CA VAL A 118 11.17 -5.70 4.33
C VAL A 118 11.97 -6.97 4.10
N VAL A 119 12.94 -6.92 3.18
CA VAL A 119 13.72 -8.10 2.79
C VAL A 119 14.62 -8.54 3.95
N SER A 120 14.65 -9.85 4.23
CA SER A 120 15.48 -10.42 5.30
C SER A 120 16.96 -10.03 5.16
N GLY A 121 17.57 -9.65 6.27
CA GLY A 121 18.95 -9.17 6.32
C GLY A 121 19.12 -7.72 5.85
N SER A 122 18.05 -6.96 5.69
CA SER A 122 18.11 -5.49 5.54
C SER A 122 18.68 -4.84 6.80
N ASN A 123 19.40 -3.74 6.61
CA ASN A 123 19.74 -2.81 7.67
C ASN A 123 18.63 -1.76 7.78
N TYR A 124 18.18 -1.43 8.98
CA TYR A 124 17.18 -0.38 9.16
C TYR A 124 17.79 1.02 8.98
N PRO A 125 16.96 2.04 8.72
CA PRO A 125 17.44 3.42 8.40
C PRO A 125 18.30 4.08 9.48
N ASP A 126 18.23 3.62 10.73
CA ASP A 126 19.05 4.09 11.84
C ASP A 126 20.50 3.58 11.82
N THR A 127 20.80 2.65 10.92
CA THR A 127 22.15 2.09 10.74
C THR A 127 23.00 3.03 9.87
N LYS A 128 24.22 3.34 10.30
CA LYS A 128 25.10 4.30 9.58
C LYS A 128 25.52 3.83 8.18
N LYS A 129 25.61 2.53 7.95
CA LYS A 129 25.95 1.90 6.67
C LYS A 129 25.12 0.66 6.48
N GLY A 130 24.74 0.40 5.23
CA GLY A 130 23.99 -0.79 4.86
C GLY A 130 22.80 -0.43 3.97
N ASN A 131 22.04 -1.44 3.59
CA ASN A 131 20.93 -1.32 2.66
C ASN A 131 19.61 -1.64 3.35
N PHE A 132 18.69 -0.70 3.34
CA PHE A 132 17.30 -0.95 3.68
C PHE A 132 16.54 -1.33 2.40
N ILE A 133 16.13 -2.60 2.31
CA ILE A 133 15.58 -3.17 1.09
C ILE A 133 14.12 -3.49 1.30
N ILE A 134 13.27 -2.89 0.48
CA ILE A 134 11.82 -3.10 0.47
C ILE A 134 11.40 -3.69 -0.87
N ALA A 135 10.54 -4.69 -0.83
CA ALA A 135 9.91 -5.29 -2.01
C ALA A 135 8.39 -5.11 -1.96
N GLY A 136 7.77 -5.08 -3.11
CA GLY A 136 6.33 -4.99 -3.25
C GLY A 136 5.86 -5.44 -4.62
N HIS A 137 4.60 -5.84 -4.72
CA HIS A 137 3.99 -6.18 -6.00
C HIS A 137 3.76 -4.94 -6.86
N SER A 138 3.90 -5.12 -8.18
CA SER A 138 3.42 -4.22 -9.23
C SER A 138 2.46 -4.97 -10.15
N GLY A 139 1.46 -4.28 -10.71
CA GLY A 139 0.46 -4.87 -11.58
C GLY A 139 -0.95 -4.36 -11.27
N THR A 140 -1.96 -5.18 -11.50
CA THR A 140 -3.38 -4.80 -11.36
C THR A 140 -4.03 -5.31 -10.06
N GLY A 141 -3.30 -6.02 -9.21
CA GLY A 141 -3.80 -6.53 -7.94
C GLY A 141 -4.01 -5.41 -6.91
N TRP A 142 -4.89 -5.63 -5.94
CA TRP A 142 -5.14 -4.70 -4.83
C TRP A 142 -3.89 -4.43 -3.98
N ASN A 143 -2.96 -5.39 -3.93
CA ASN A 143 -1.69 -5.34 -3.21
C ASN A 143 -0.51 -4.84 -4.07
N SER A 144 -0.78 -4.28 -5.25
CA SER A 144 0.25 -3.78 -6.17
C SER A 144 0.70 -2.36 -5.77
N PHE A 145 1.24 -2.22 -4.56
CA PHE A 145 1.64 -0.94 -3.99
C PHE A 145 2.75 -0.25 -4.79
N PHE A 146 3.58 -1.01 -5.52
CA PHE A 146 4.69 -0.49 -6.32
C PHE A 146 4.36 -0.37 -7.80
N ASN A 147 3.07 -0.31 -8.15
CA ASN A 147 2.64 -0.21 -9.55
C ASN A 147 3.15 1.07 -10.24
N ASP A 148 3.27 2.15 -9.51
CA ASP A 148 3.60 3.48 -10.03
C ASP A 148 5.09 3.85 -9.93
N LEU A 149 5.97 2.93 -9.51
CA LEU A 149 7.41 3.21 -9.41
C LEU A 149 8.05 3.61 -10.76
N TYR A 150 7.48 3.20 -11.88
CA TYR A 150 7.95 3.59 -13.22
C TYR A 150 7.80 5.09 -13.52
N LYS A 151 7.01 5.83 -12.72
CA LYS A 151 6.84 7.28 -12.83
C LYS A 151 7.95 8.09 -12.15
N LEU A 152 8.79 7.41 -11.37
CA LEU A 152 9.85 8.04 -10.61
C LEU A 152 11.06 8.34 -11.52
N GLU A 153 11.84 9.33 -11.13
CA GLU A 153 13.03 9.78 -11.81
C GLU A 153 14.17 10.02 -10.80
N SER A 154 15.40 10.11 -11.28
CA SER A 154 16.53 10.52 -10.46
C SER A 154 16.29 11.92 -9.89
N GLY A 155 16.56 12.11 -8.60
CA GLY A 155 16.28 13.34 -7.85
C GLY A 155 14.97 13.32 -7.07
N ASP A 156 14.04 12.39 -7.36
CA ASP A 156 12.81 12.28 -6.58
C ASP A 156 13.10 11.85 -5.14
N LYS A 157 12.27 12.36 -4.21
CA LYS A 157 12.45 12.12 -2.79
C LYS A 157 11.62 10.94 -2.30
N VAL A 158 12.25 10.16 -1.42
CA VAL A 158 11.65 9.05 -0.69
C VAL A 158 11.88 9.28 0.79
N TYR A 159 10.87 9.11 1.60
CA TYR A 159 10.94 9.27 3.04
C TYR A 159 10.67 7.95 3.74
N ILE A 160 11.45 7.68 4.79
CA ILE A 160 11.22 6.56 5.70
C ILE A 160 11.07 7.13 7.11
N SER A 161 9.89 6.99 7.69
CA SER A 161 9.65 7.26 9.11
C SER A 161 9.90 5.98 9.89
N TYR A 162 10.90 6.00 10.80
CA TYR A 162 11.30 4.84 11.60
C TYR A 162 11.85 5.29 12.95
N GLN A 163 11.43 4.65 14.05
CA GLN A 163 11.85 4.97 15.43
C GLN A 163 11.77 6.47 15.75
N ASN A 164 10.64 7.10 15.45
CA ASN A 164 10.38 8.53 15.68
C ASN A 164 11.39 9.46 14.96
N LYS A 165 11.98 9.01 13.84
CA LYS A 165 12.84 9.80 12.98
C LYS A 165 12.38 9.69 11.55
N LYS A 166 12.53 10.77 10.80
CA LYS A 166 12.26 10.81 9.37
C LYS A 166 13.57 10.86 8.61
N TYR A 167 13.80 9.85 7.78
CA TYR A 167 14.98 9.74 6.92
C TYR A 167 14.58 10.12 5.51
N GLU A 168 15.32 11.05 4.91
CA GLU A 168 15.13 11.45 3.52
C GLU A 168 16.16 10.77 2.64
N TYR A 169 15.68 10.19 1.55
CA TYR A 169 16.50 9.58 0.51
C TYR A 169 16.18 10.25 -0.82
N GLU A 170 17.14 10.23 -1.72
CA GLU A 170 16.99 10.68 -3.10
C GLU A 170 17.21 9.51 -4.04
N ILE A 171 16.35 9.38 -5.05
CA ILE A 171 16.51 8.36 -6.09
C ILE A 171 17.71 8.73 -6.95
N THR A 172 18.72 7.90 -6.93
CA THR A 172 19.93 8.07 -7.75
C THR A 172 19.90 7.24 -9.02
N ASN A 173 19.23 6.09 -9.00
CA ASN A 173 19.19 5.18 -10.13
C ASN A 173 17.88 4.38 -10.20
N ILE A 174 17.39 4.13 -11.40
CA ILE A 174 16.21 3.31 -11.68
C ILE A 174 16.55 2.39 -12.83
N TYR A 175 16.28 1.10 -12.65
CA TYR A 175 16.54 0.13 -13.70
C TYR A 175 15.51 -1.01 -13.69
N THR A 176 15.31 -1.62 -14.84
CA THR A 176 14.44 -2.79 -15.00
C THR A 176 15.29 -4.01 -15.27
N GLN A 177 14.96 -5.11 -14.63
CA GLN A 177 15.62 -6.40 -14.86
C GLN A 177 14.64 -7.43 -15.42
N PRO A 178 15.09 -8.35 -16.28
CA PRO A 178 14.28 -9.47 -16.74
C PRO A 178 13.86 -10.37 -15.57
N LYS A 179 12.65 -10.92 -15.63
CA LYS A 179 12.16 -11.91 -14.65
C LYS A 179 12.86 -13.27 -14.84
N THR A 180 14.09 -13.37 -14.37
CA THR A 180 14.87 -14.63 -14.46
C THR A 180 14.74 -15.52 -13.23
N GLY A 181 13.91 -15.13 -12.25
CA GLY A 181 13.76 -15.82 -10.96
C GLY A 181 14.89 -15.56 -9.97
N LYS A 182 15.91 -14.79 -10.37
CA LYS A 182 17.00 -14.38 -9.48
C LYS A 182 17.13 -12.86 -9.50
N ILE A 183 17.07 -12.25 -8.33
CA ILE A 183 17.34 -10.82 -8.15
C ILE A 183 18.71 -10.70 -7.47
N ALA A 184 19.64 -10.02 -8.11
CA ALA A 184 20.91 -9.66 -7.47
C ALA A 184 20.68 -8.43 -6.60
N ILE A 185 20.88 -8.57 -5.29
CA ILE A 185 20.87 -7.47 -4.33
C ILE A 185 22.33 -7.21 -3.97
N TYR A 186 22.86 -6.06 -4.41
CA TYR A 186 24.18 -5.61 -4.02
C TYR A 186 24.07 -5.00 -2.62
N ARG A 187 24.89 -5.47 -1.70
CA ARG A 187 24.98 -4.98 -0.32
C ARG A 187 26.35 -4.34 -0.14
N ASP A 188 26.37 -3.09 0.25
CA ASP A 188 27.59 -2.35 0.59
C ASP A 188 28.01 -2.63 2.05
#